data_8a41c87e2e8a4a0035bd92a02a231e4e
#
_entry.id   8a41c87e2e8a4a0035bd92a02a231e4e
#
_cell.length_a   1.000
_cell.length_b   1.000
_cell.length_c   1.000
_cell.angle_alpha   90.00
_cell.angle_beta   90.00
_cell.angle_gamma   90.00
#
_symmetry.space_group_name_H-M   'P 1'
#
loop_
_entity.id
_entity.type
_entity.pdbx_description
1 polymer ?
#
loop_
_entity_poly.entity_id
_entity_poly.type
_entity_poly.pdbx_seq_one_letter_code
_entity_poly.pdbx_strand_id
1 'polypeptide(L)'
;GITGLLFLGVYLRFGFTLATPIYMLLVAGLVVVTFVDLVDWTIPNEITYPGIPLGIVCAGLATIYPASNLQLQSIVSSVAGAAMGYLLLKGLDMFSLIAFKKHGMGMGDWKLMAMLGAFFGFANTILIIALSSFVGIALASPMIYQKYFGGDEDENPMYLPFGPSIAIAGIIAMFCGPQLIQGYLEFVGAVPQG
;
A
#
# COMPACT_ATOMS: atom_id res chain seq x y z
N GLY A 1 5.00 6.81 -20.56
CA GLY A 1 4.06 5.86 -19.96
C GLY A 1 3.66 6.28 -18.54
N ILE A 2 2.83 5.46 -17.87
CA ILE A 2 2.28 5.70 -16.53
C ILE A 2 3.37 6.04 -15.50
N THR A 3 4.49 5.30 -15.51
CA THR A 3 5.63 5.54 -14.59
C THR A 3 6.18 6.96 -14.71
N GLY A 4 6.29 7.49 -15.94
CA GLY A 4 6.76 8.86 -16.16
C GLY A 4 5.80 9.92 -15.60
N LEU A 5 4.49 9.70 -15.72
CA LEU A 5 3.48 10.58 -15.13
C LEU A 5 3.53 10.54 -13.59
N LEU A 6 3.72 9.36 -13.02
CA LEU A 6 3.87 9.21 -11.57
C LEU A 6 5.15 9.89 -11.06
N PHE A 7 6.27 9.78 -11.78
CA PHE A 7 7.51 10.47 -11.45
C PHE A 7 7.36 11.99 -11.51
N LEU A 8 6.67 12.48 -12.55
CA LEU A 8 6.33 13.91 -12.63
C LEU A 8 5.47 14.34 -11.44
N GLY A 9 4.46 13.56 -11.07
CA GLY A 9 3.62 13.81 -9.89
C GLY A 9 4.44 13.86 -8.60
N VAL A 10 5.36 12.91 -8.40
CA VAL A 10 6.27 12.91 -7.25
C VAL A 10 7.12 14.18 -7.23
N TYR A 11 7.70 14.58 -8.37
CA TYR A 11 8.50 15.79 -8.47
C TYR A 11 7.67 17.06 -8.17
N LEU A 12 6.47 17.16 -8.70
CA LEU A 12 5.58 18.29 -8.45
C LEU A 12 5.12 18.39 -6.98
N ARG A 13 4.99 17.24 -6.31
CA ARG A 13 4.54 17.17 -4.90
C ARG A 13 5.66 17.46 -3.90
N PHE A 14 6.85 16.93 -4.14
CA PHE A 14 7.97 16.96 -3.18
C PHE A 14 9.10 17.92 -3.59
N GLY A 15 9.09 18.42 -4.84
CA GLY A 15 10.10 19.33 -5.35
C GLY A 15 11.49 18.70 -5.44
N PHE A 16 12.53 19.52 -5.35
CA PHE A 16 13.93 19.05 -5.39
C PHE A 16 14.43 18.78 -3.96
N THR A 17 13.94 17.67 -3.38
CA THR A 17 14.25 17.25 -2.00
C THR A 17 14.75 15.81 -1.96
N LEU A 18 15.27 15.38 -0.82
CA LEU A 18 15.70 13.99 -0.60
C LEU A 18 14.54 12.99 -0.75
N ALA A 19 13.31 13.42 -0.46
CA ALA A 19 12.12 12.58 -0.61
C ALA A 19 11.87 12.17 -2.08
N THR A 20 12.17 13.04 -3.03
CA THR A 20 11.85 12.82 -4.44
C THR A 20 12.49 11.56 -5.02
N PRO A 21 13.81 11.34 -4.98
CA PRO A 21 14.40 10.10 -5.50
C PRO A 21 13.94 8.86 -4.74
N ILE A 22 13.71 8.97 -3.43
CA ILE A 22 13.23 7.85 -2.60
C ILE A 22 11.82 7.44 -3.03
N TYR A 23 10.90 8.40 -3.16
CA TYR A 23 9.53 8.10 -3.59
C TYR A 23 9.44 7.71 -5.07
N MET A 24 10.32 8.20 -5.94
CA MET A 24 10.43 7.70 -7.32
C MET A 24 10.84 6.22 -7.34
N LEU A 25 11.81 5.82 -6.50
CA LEU A 25 12.20 4.42 -6.37
C LEU A 25 11.06 3.56 -5.83
N LEU A 26 10.34 4.04 -4.79
CA LEU A 26 9.18 3.36 -4.26
C LEU A 26 8.09 3.17 -5.32
N VAL A 27 7.74 4.22 -6.06
CA VAL A 27 6.74 4.17 -7.14
C VAL A 27 7.16 3.21 -8.24
N ALA A 28 8.44 3.22 -8.65
CA ALA A 28 8.96 2.26 -9.62
C ALA A 28 8.77 0.82 -9.13
N GLY A 29 9.11 0.54 -7.86
CA GLY A 29 8.90 -0.75 -7.24
C GLY A 29 7.42 -1.16 -7.22
N LEU A 30 6.51 -0.24 -6.86
CA LEU A 30 5.06 -0.51 -6.84
C LEU A 30 4.49 -0.78 -8.24
N VAL A 31 4.98 -0.08 -9.27
CA VAL A 31 4.60 -0.35 -10.66
C VAL A 31 5.06 -1.74 -11.07
N VAL A 32 6.32 -2.11 -10.79
CA VAL A 32 6.82 -3.46 -11.10
C VAL A 32 6.01 -4.53 -10.37
N VAL A 33 5.78 -4.36 -9.05
CA VAL A 33 4.94 -5.28 -8.26
C VAL A 33 3.56 -5.44 -8.87
N THR A 34 2.91 -4.35 -9.29
CA THR A 34 1.59 -4.38 -9.92
C THR A 34 1.59 -5.22 -11.19
N PHE A 35 2.57 -5.02 -12.08
CA PHE A 35 2.61 -5.78 -13.33
C PHE A 35 2.98 -7.25 -13.12
N VAL A 36 3.92 -7.54 -12.23
CA VAL A 36 4.31 -8.92 -11.93
C VAL A 36 3.16 -9.67 -11.26
N ASP A 37 2.45 -9.05 -10.31
CA ASP A 37 1.32 -9.67 -9.63
C ASP A 37 0.15 -9.95 -10.59
N LEU A 38 -0.07 -9.09 -11.60
CA LEU A 38 -1.07 -9.32 -12.64
C LEU A 38 -0.72 -10.44 -13.62
N VAL A 39 0.57 -10.74 -13.81
CA VAL A 39 1.05 -11.76 -14.77
C VAL A 39 1.34 -13.09 -14.06
N ASP A 40 2.10 -13.04 -12.98
CA ASP A 40 2.65 -14.22 -12.31
C ASP A 40 1.93 -14.55 -10.98
N TRP A 41 0.97 -13.70 -10.54
CA TRP A 41 0.24 -13.84 -9.29
C TRP A 41 1.17 -13.91 -8.07
N THR A 42 2.32 -13.27 -8.17
CA THR A 42 3.35 -13.27 -7.13
C THR A 42 3.94 -11.88 -6.94
N ILE A 43 4.24 -11.53 -5.70
CA ILE A 43 4.93 -10.27 -5.38
C ILE A 43 6.43 -10.56 -5.20
N PRO A 44 7.32 -9.91 -5.98
CA PRO A 44 8.76 -10.14 -5.92
C PRO A 44 9.34 -9.85 -4.54
N ASN A 45 10.04 -10.83 -3.99
CA ASN A 45 10.73 -10.68 -2.72
C ASN A 45 11.90 -9.69 -2.81
N GLU A 46 12.49 -9.57 -4.00
CA GLU A 46 13.62 -8.70 -4.33
C GLU A 46 13.27 -7.22 -4.15
N ILE A 47 11.99 -6.87 -4.17
CA ILE A 47 11.50 -5.51 -3.94
C ILE A 47 11.04 -5.35 -2.48
N THR A 48 10.25 -6.30 -1.98
CA THR A 48 9.62 -6.16 -0.67
C THR A 48 10.60 -6.30 0.49
N TYR A 49 11.51 -7.29 0.45
CA TYR A 49 12.48 -7.48 1.52
C TYR A 49 13.47 -6.32 1.69
N PRO A 50 14.15 -5.80 0.65
CA PRO A 50 15.01 -4.65 0.84
C PRO A 50 14.23 -3.35 1.05
N GLY A 51 12.99 -3.28 0.59
CA GLY A 51 12.11 -2.12 0.79
C GLY A 51 11.77 -1.87 2.26
N ILE A 52 11.57 -2.91 3.07
CA ILE A 52 11.26 -2.75 4.51
C ILE A 52 12.38 -2.02 5.26
N PRO A 53 13.64 -2.49 5.27
CA PRO A 53 14.72 -1.78 5.94
C PRO A 53 14.99 -0.41 5.34
N LEU A 54 14.82 -0.24 4.03
CA LEU A 54 14.96 1.05 3.36
C LEU A 54 13.94 2.07 3.93
N GLY A 55 12.68 1.67 4.10
CA GLY A 55 11.65 2.52 4.72
C GLY A 55 12.03 2.95 6.14
N ILE A 56 12.55 2.02 6.96
CA ILE A 56 13.00 2.30 8.33
C ILE A 56 14.21 3.27 8.32
N VAL A 57 15.17 3.08 7.41
CA VAL A 57 16.30 4.00 7.23
C VAL A 57 15.83 5.39 6.82
N CYS A 58 14.86 5.48 5.90
CA CYS A 58 14.25 6.75 5.51
C CYS A 58 13.57 7.46 6.70
N ALA A 59 12.92 6.70 7.60
CA ALA A 59 12.37 7.27 8.84
C ALA A 59 13.46 7.86 9.75
N GLY A 60 14.60 7.18 9.86
CA GLY A 60 15.77 7.69 10.56
C GLY A 60 16.31 8.98 9.94
N LEU A 61 16.44 9.00 8.63
CA LEU A 61 16.86 10.20 7.89
C LEU A 61 15.91 11.37 8.08
N ALA A 62 14.59 11.13 8.06
CA ALA A 62 13.58 12.16 8.30
C ALA A 62 13.68 12.77 9.69
N THR A 63 14.07 11.97 10.69
CA THR A 63 14.27 12.44 12.06
C THR A 63 15.51 13.34 12.18
N ILE A 64 16.58 13.02 11.44
CA ILE A 64 17.85 13.77 11.46
C ILE A 64 17.74 15.02 10.55
N TYR A 65 17.06 14.91 9.43
CA TYR A 65 16.88 15.96 8.42
C TYR A 65 15.41 16.29 8.20
N PRO A 66 14.78 17.12 9.05
CA PRO A 66 13.36 17.49 8.92
C PRO A 66 13.03 18.16 7.56
N ALA A 67 14.00 18.84 6.96
CA ALA A 67 13.85 19.44 5.61
C ALA A 67 13.81 18.42 4.46
N SER A 68 13.91 17.11 4.75
CA SER A 68 13.85 16.04 3.74
C SER A 68 12.49 15.91 3.03
N ASN A 69 11.42 16.50 3.58
CA ASN A 69 10.03 16.35 3.13
C ASN A 69 9.53 14.89 3.06
N LEU A 70 10.19 13.99 3.78
CA LEU A 70 9.70 12.63 3.96
C LEU A 70 8.47 12.65 4.88
N GLN A 71 7.42 11.94 4.50
CA GLN A 71 6.17 11.89 5.29
C GLN A 71 6.28 11.08 6.59
N LEU A 72 7.44 10.53 6.86
CA LEU A 72 7.73 9.74 8.05
C LEU A 72 7.94 10.65 9.26
N GLN A 73 7.20 10.36 10.32
CA GLN A 73 7.25 11.15 11.55
C GLN A 73 8.27 10.65 12.56
N SER A 74 8.57 9.33 12.57
CA SER A 74 9.55 8.74 13.47
C SER A 74 9.88 7.29 13.10
N ILE A 75 11.03 6.79 13.54
CA ILE A 75 11.42 5.38 13.39
C ILE A 75 10.40 4.46 14.07
N VAL A 76 9.88 4.86 15.24
CA VAL A 76 8.86 4.08 15.97
C VAL A 76 7.60 3.91 15.13
N SER A 77 7.12 4.99 14.50
CA SER A 77 5.95 4.93 13.61
C SER A 77 6.20 4.05 12.39
N SER A 78 7.41 4.10 11.82
CA SER A 78 7.82 3.25 10.70
C SER A 78 7.80 1.76 11.07
N VAL A 79 8.46 1.40 12.17
CA VAL A 79 8.49 0.00 12.65
C VAL A 79 7.09 -0.48 13.06
N ALA A 80 6.32 0.36 13.75
CA ALA A 80 4.94 0.03 14.12
C ALA A 80 4.04 -0.15 12.90
N GLY A 81 4.20 0.69 11.87
CA GLY A 81 3.47 0.57 10.60
C GLY A 81 3.82 -0.71 9.86
N ALA A 82 5.11 -1.04 9.76
CA ALA A 82 5.56 -2.29 9.14
C ALA A 82 5.02 -3.52 9.88
N ALA A 83 5.15 -3.55 11.21
CA ALA A 83 4.66 -4.64 12.05
C ALA A 83 3.14 -4.78 11.94
N MET A 84 2.40 -3.68 12.02
CA MET A 84 0.96 -3.67 11.90
C MET A 84 0.50 -4.19 10.52
N GLY A 85 1.07 -3.67 9.44
CA GLY A 85 0.72 -4.09 8.08
C GLY A 85 0.95 -5.58 7.87
N TYR A 86 2.11 -6.08 8.33
CA TYR A 86 2.42 -7.51 8.25
C TYR A 86 1.48 -8.37 9.10
N LEU A 87 1.33 -8.03 10.39
CA LEU A 87 0.57 -8.86 11.34
C LEU A 87 -0.92 -8.85 11.04
N LEU A 88 -1.48 -7.72 10.61
CA LEU A 88 -2.90 -7.61 10.31
C LEU A 88 -3.25 -8.46 9.09
N LEU A 89 -2.55 -8.32 7.97
CA LEU A 89 -2.84 -9.10 6.77
C LEU A 89 -2.54 -10.59 6.96
N LYS A 90 -1.45 -10.92 7.64
CA LYS A 90 -1.15 -12.31 8.00
C LYS A 90 -2.20 -12.89 8.94
N GLY A 91 -2.69 -12.10 9.90
CA GLY A 91 -3.77 -12.51 10.81
C GLY A 91 -5.07 -12.78 10.07
N LEU A 92 -5.43 -11.93 9.10
CA LEU A 92 -6.60 -12.13 8.23
C LEU A 92 -6.46 -13.40 7.38
N ASP A 93 -5.27 -13.68 6.83
CA ASP A 93 -5.03 -14.90 6.08
C ASP A 93 -5.12 -16.16 6.97
N MET A 94 -4.53 -16.12 8.17
CA MET A 94 -4.66 -17.19 9.14
C MET A 94 -6.12 -17.41 9.58
N PHE A 95 -6.86 -16.34 9.79
CA PHE A 95 -8.30 -16.41 10.10
C PHE A 95 -9.07 -17.07 8.93
N SER A 96 -8.78 -16.68 7.69
CA SER A 96 -9.36 -17.30 6.50
C SER A 96 -9.04 -18.80 6.42
N LEU A 97 -7.80 -19.17 6.71
CA LEU A 97 -7.37 -20.56 6.72
C LEU A 97 -8.11 -21.41 7.77
N ILE A 98 -8.33 -20.85 8.96
CA ILE A 98 -9.05 -21.54 10.05
C ILE A 98 -10.54 -21.63 9.74
N ALA A 99 -11.15 -20.52 9.27
CA ALA A 99 -12.59 -20.44 9.05
C ALA A 99 -13.05 -21.16 7.77
N PHE A 100 -12.28 -21.00 6.69
CA PHE A 100 -12.67 -21.48 5.35
C PHE A 100 -11.77 -22.58 4.80
N LYS A 101 -10.72 -22.99 5.54
CA LYS A 101 -9.69 -23.98 5.12
C LYS A 101 -9.01 -23.62 3.79
N LYS A 102 -8.96 -22.34 3.46
CA LYS A 102 -8.32 -21.78 2.26
C LYS A 102 -7.56 -20.51 2.63
N HIS A 103 -6.39 -20.33 2.02
CA HIS A 103 -5.67 -19.06 2.11
C HIS A 103 -6.49 -17.96 1.43
N GLY A 104 -6.72 -16.86 2.13
CA GLY A 104 -7.47 -15.72 1.61
C GLY A 104 -6.58 -14.69 0.91
N MET A 105 -5.27 -14.70 1.18
CA MET A 105 -4.29 -13.75 0.64
C MET A 105 -2.96 -14.42 0.32
N GLY A 106 -2.22 -13.85 -0.64
CA GLY A 106 -0.86 -14.25 -0.96
C GLY A 106 0.15 -13.85 0.12
N MET A 107 1.19 -14.66 0.31
CA MET A 107 2.29 -14.31 1.24
C MET A 107 3.01 -13.02 0.84
N GLY A 108 2.94 -12.62 -0.42
CA GLY A 108 3.52 -11.38 -0.92
C GLY A 108 2.82 -10.14 -0.39
N ASP A 109 1.48 -10.18 -0.24
CA ASP A 109 0.66 -9.05 0.20
C ASP A 109 1.06 -8.54 1.58
N TRP A 110 1.38 -9.46 2.53
CA TRP A 110 1.80 -9.07 3.88
C TRP A 110 3.14 -8.34 3.87
N LYS A 111 4.07 -8.79 3.01
CA LYS A 111 5.40 -8.18 2.85
C LYS A 111 5.31 -6.82 2.17
N LEU A 112 4.47 -6.71 1.13
CA LEU A 112 4.19 -5.44 0.46
C LEU A 112 3.59 -4.43 1.43
N MET A 113 2.61 -4.85 2.23
CA MET A 113 2.00 -3.98 3.24
C MET A 113 3.00 -3.59 4.34
N ALA A 114 3.88 -4.52 4.76
CA ALA A 114 4.95 -4.21 5.69
C ALA A 114 5.92 -3.17 5.13
N MET A 115 6.28 -3.29 3.86
CA MET A 115 7.12 -2.31 3.17
C MET A 115 6.45 -0.93 3.14
N LEU A 116 5.19 -0.85 2.72
CA LEU A 116 4.46 0.44 2.72
C LEU A 116 4.31 1.01 4.12
N GLY A 117 4.05 0.16 5.11
CA GLY A 117 4.00 0.57 6.52
C GLY A 117 5.33 1.14 7.03
N ALA A 118 6.46 0.57 6.59
CA ALA A 118 7.78 1.11 6.89
C ALA A 118 8.01 2.49 6.26
N PHE A 119 7.50 2.74 5.04
CA PHE A 119 7.65 4.03 4.36
C PHE A 119 6.69 5.10 4.87
N PHE A 120 5.48 4.75 5.27
CA PHE A 120 4.42 5.72 5.55
C PHE A 120 4.01 5.78 7.02
N GLY A 121 4.45 4.83 7.84
CA GLY A 121 4.16 4.78 9.27
C GLY A 121 2.77 4.27 9.61
N PHE A 122 2.49 4.18 10.92
CA PHE A 122 1.32 3.48 11.47
C PHE A 122 -0.03 4.02 10.97
N ALA A 123 -0.25 5.33 11.01
CA ALA A 123 -1.54 5.93 10.64
C ALA A 123 -1.85 5.73 9.15
N ASN A 124 -0.86 5.95 8.27
CA ASN A 124 -1.01 5.73 6.85
C ASN A 124 -1.19 4.24 6.51
N THR A 125 -0.62 3.32 7.29
CA THR A 125 -0.84 1.88 7.10
C THR A 125 -2.31 1.51 7.25
N ILE A 126 -2.99 2.06 8.27
CA ILE A 126 -4.45 1.86 8.44
C ILE A 126 -5.21 2.42 7.23
N LEU A 127 -4.85 3.63 6.79
CA LEU A 127 -5.44 4.25 5.61
C LEU A 127 -5.24 3.39 4.35
N ILE A 128 -4.02 2.88 4.12
CA ILE A 128 -3.71 2.03 2.95
C ILE A 128 -4.52 0.74 2.98
N ILE A 129 -4.67 0.09 4.15
CA ILE A 129 -5.49 -1.11 4.30
C ILE A 129 -6.95 -0.83 3.94
N ALA A 130 -7.52 0.28 4.46
CA ALA A 130 -8.88 0.69 4.13
C ALA A 130 -9.02 0.98 2.62
N LEU A 131 -8.14 1.81 2.05
CA LEU A 131 -8.17 2.15 0.63
C LEU A 131 -7.96 0.93 -0.26
N SER A 132 -7.05 0.01 0.08
CA SER A 132 -6.81 -1.19 -0.71
C SER A 132 -8.05 -2.10 -0.78
N SER A 133 -8.85 -2.13 0.28
CA SER A 133 -10.12 -2.85 0.29
C SER A 133 -11.13 -2.24 -0.69
N PHE A 134 -11.28 -0.92 -0.69
CA PHE A 134 -12.16 -0.23 -1.65
C PHE A 134 -11.67 -0.38 -3.09
N VAL A 135 -10.38 -0.18 -3.34
CA VAL A 135 -9.78 -0.36 -4.66
C VAL A 135 -9.92 -1.82 -5.13
N GLY A 136 -9.72 -2.79 -4.22
CA GLY A 136 -9.90 -4.20 -4.50
C GLY A 136 -11.32 -4.54 -4.95
N ILE A 137 -12.33 -4.03 -4.25
CA ILE A 137 -13.73 -4.20 -4.64
C ILE A 137 -14.00 -3.56 -6.01
N ALA A 138 -13.47 -2.35 -6.24
CA ALA A 138 -13.64 -1.67 -7.52
C ALA A 138 -13.01 -2.44 -8.68
N LEU A 139 -11.80 -2.98 -8.50
CA LEU A 139 -11.12 -3.80 -9.51
C LEU A 139 -11.79 -5.17 -9.70
N ALA A 140 -12.38 -5.75 -8.64
CA ALA A 140 -13.12 -7.01 -8.72
C ALA A 140 -14.49 -6.86 -9.40
N SER A 141 -15.10 -5.68 -9.34
CA SER A 141 -16.49 -5.47 -9.76
C SER A 141 -16.80 -5.91 -11.19
N PRO A 142 -15.98 -5.64 -12.23
CA PRO A 142 -16.27 -6.12 -13.59
C PRO A 142 -16.18 -7.64 -13.70
N MET A 143 -15.27 -8.29 -13.00
CA MET A 143 -15.13 -9.75 -12.98
C MET A 143 -16.32 -10.41 -12.27
N ILE A 144 -16.75 -9.82 -11.15
CA ILE A 144 -17.95 -10.26 -10.41
C ILE A 144 -19.18 -10.13 -11.31
N TYR A 145 -19.32 -9.00 -12.00
CA TYR A 145 -20.44 -8.76 -12.90
C TYR A 145 -20.51 -9.80 -14.03
N GLN A 146 -19.38 -10.07 -14.70
CA GLN A 146 -19.30 -11.08 -15.75
C GLN A 146 -19.67 -12.48 -15.25
N LYS A 147 -19.17 -12.87 -14.06
CA LYS A 147 -19.47 -14.20 -13.49
C LYS A 147 -20.95 -14.39 -13.12
N TYR A 148 -21.59 -13.35 -12.57
CA TYR A 148 -22.99 -13.48 -12.10
C TYR A 148 -24.04 -13.14 -13.18
N PHE A 149 -23.70 -12.31 -14.15
CA PHE A 149 -24.64 -11.81 -15.16
C PHE A 149 -24.24 -12.14 -16.60
N GLY A 150 -23.00 -12.57 -16.85
CA GLY A 150 -22.46 -12.86 -18.18
C GLY A 150 -22.74 -14.26 -18.71
N GLY A 151 -23.34 -15.17 -17.90
CA GLY A 151 -23.68 -16.53 -18.34
C GLY A 151 -22.47 -17.47 -18.52
N ASP A 152 -21.27 -17.09 -18.13
CA ASP A 152 -20.10 -17.96 -18.17
C ASP A 152 -20.15 -18.91 -16.96
N GLU A 153 -20.44 -20.19 -17.24
CA GLU A 153 -20.43 -21.29 -16.27
C GLU A 153 -19.00 -21.76 -15.89
N ASP A 154 -18.00 -20.90 -16.02
CA ASP A 154 -16.64 -21.27 -15.63
C ASP A 154 -16.57 -21.44 -14.09
N GLU A 155 -16.47 -22.71 -13.67
CA GLU A 155 -16.31 -23.15 -12.27
C GLU A 155 -14.96 -22.70 -11.64
N ASN A 156 -14.12 -21.96 -12.35
CA ASN A 156 -12.84 -21.52 -11.85
C ASN A 156 -13.00 -20.53 -10.70
N PRO A 157 -12.32 -20.76 -9.54
CA PRO A 157 -12.36 -19.82 -8.44
C PRO A 157 -11.82 -18.47 -8.93
N MET A 158 -12.61 -17.42 -8.69
CA MET A 158 -12.21 -16.04 -9.01
C MET A 158 -11.01 -15.67 -8.14
N TYR A 159 -9.82 -15.75 -8.70
CA TYR A 159 -8.60 -15.26 -8.07
C TYR A 159 -8.40 -13.80 -8.48
N LEU A 160 -8.39 -12.89 -7.52
CA LEU A 160 -8.09 -11.48 -7.75
C LEU A 160 -6.71 -11.19 -7.15
N PRO A 161 -5.73 -10.73 -7.95
CA PRO A 161 -4.46 -10.28 -7.39
C PRO A 161 -4.72 -9.05 -6.52
N PHE A 162 -4.34 -9.12 -5.23
CA PHE A 162 -4.57 -8.03 -4.28
C PHE A 162 -3.42 -7.00 -4.28
N GLY A 163 -2.24 -7.40 -4.78
CA GLY A 163 -1.07 -6.53 -4.91
C GLY A 163 -1.31 -5.21 -5.63
N PRO A 164 -1.98 -5.20 -6.80
CA PRO A 164 -2.34 -3.97 -7.50
C PRO A 164 -3.18 -3.02 -6.65
N SER A 165 -4.12 -3.56 -5.86
CA SER A 165 -4.98 -2.77 -4.97
C SER A 165 -4.18 -2.10 -3.87
N ILE A 166 -3.24 -2.85 -3.26
CA ILE A 166 -2.31 -2.33 -2.23
C ILE A 166 -1.38 -1.28 -2.84
N ALA A 167 -0.83 -1.53 -4.04
CA ALA A 167 0.07 -0.59 -4.71
C ALA A 167 -0.61 0.74 -5.04
N ILE A 168 -1.83 0.68 -5.60
CA ILE A 168 -2.64 1.88 -5.89
C ILE A 168 -2.96 2.64 -4.60
N ALA A 169 -3.39 1.94 -3.55
CA ALA A 169 -3.68 2.54 -2.24
C ALA A 169 -2.42 3.21 -1.65
N GLY A 170 -1.25 2.59 -1.78
CA GLY A 170 0.03 3.15 -1.36
C GLY A 170 0.39 4.43 -2.12
N ILE A 171 0.17 4.47 -3.43
CA ILE A 171 0.36 5.67 -4.25
C ILE A 171 -0.61 6.77 -3.83
N ILE A 172 -1.89 6.47 -3.60
CA ILE A 172 -2.87 7.44 -3.11
C ILE A 172 -2.45 7.98 -1.75
N ALA A 173 -2.05 7.12 -0.82
CA ALA A 173 -1.58 7.54 0.50
C ALA A 173 -0.32 8.40 0.43
N MET A 174 0.58 8.17 -0.53
CA MET A 174 1.76 9.00 -0.75
C MET A 174 1.38 10.42 -1.16
N PHE A 175 0.38 10.60 -2.01
CA PHE A 175 -0.03 11.93 -2.48
C PHE A 175 -1.00 12.64 -1.53
N CYS A 176 -1.95 11.91 -0.97
CA CYS A 176 -3.10 12.47 -0.25
C CYS A 176 -3.23 11.96 1.19
N GLY A 177 -2.34 11.08 1.68
CA GLY A 177 -2.46 10.44 2.98
C GLY A 177 -2.67 11.42 4.15
N PRO A 178 -1.80 12.41 4.33
CA PRO A 178 -1.94 13.38 5.42
C PRO A 178 -3.29 14.13 5.38
N GLN A 179 -3.73 14.56 4.18
CA GLN A 179 -4.99 15.28 4.00
C GLN A 179 -6.19 14.39 4.31
N LEU A 180 -6.17 13.12 3.87
CA LEU A 180 -7.24 12.16 4.14
C LEU A 180 -7.35 11.83 5.62
N ILE A 181 -6.21 11.65 6.30
CA ILE A 181 -6.20 11.39 7.75
C ILE A 181 -6.71 12.60 8.50
N GLN A 182 -6.25 13.81 8.15
CA GLN A 182 -6.70 15.03 8.81
C GLN A 182 -8.19 15.25 8.58
N GLY A 183 -8.69 15.14 7.36
CA GLY A 183 -10.12 15.27 7.05
C GLY A 183 -10.99 14.24 7.81
N TYR A 184 -10.50 13.00 7.98
CA TYR A 184 -11.18 12.01 8.79
C TYR A 184 -11.22 12.40 10.27
N LEU A 185 -10.11 12.90 10.85
CA LEU A 185 -10.03 13.32 12.24
C LEU A 185 -10.93 14.54 12.53
N GLU A 186 -11.02 15.47 11.60
CA GLU A 186 -11.94 16.62 11.65
C GLU A 186 -13.41 16.15 11.59
N PHE A 187 -13.72 15.21 10.70
CA PHE A 187 -15.08 14.64 10.57
C PHE A 187 -15.53 13.92 11.84
N VAL A 188 -14.63 13.19 12.49
CA VAL A 188 -14.93 12.46 13.76
C VAL A 188 -14.91 13.41 14.98
N GLY A 189 -14.51 14.69 14.80
CA GLY A 189 -14.41 15.66 15.89
C GLY A 189 -13.23 15.46 16.83
N ALA A 190 -12.23 14.70 16.40
CA ALA A 190 -11.01 14.44 17.19
C ALA A 190 -10.02 15.63 17.18
N VAL A 191 -10.19 16.57 16.22
CA VAL A 191 -9.42 17.82 16.12
C VAL A 191 -10.43 18.97 16.01
N PRO A 192 -10.29 20.07 16.79
CA PRO A 192 -11.16 21.23 16.65
C PRO A 192 -11.01 21.83 15.27
N GLN A 193 -12.15 22.16 14.63
CA GLN A 193 -12.19 22.90 13.37
C GLN A 193 -11.59 24.30 13.64
N GLY A 194 -10.39 24.54 13.13
CA GLY A 194 -9.71 25.84 13.19
C GLY A 194 -10.22 26.81 12.14
#